data_390ae2244098570deca0d934fe71e31a
#
_entry.id   390ae2244098570deca0d934fe71e31a
#
_cell.length_a   1.000
_cell.length_b   1.000
_cell.length_c   1.000
_cell.angle_alpha   90.00
_cell.angle_beta   90.00
_cell.angle_gamma   90.00
#
_symmetry.space_group_name_H-M   'P 1'
#
loop_
_entity.id
_entity.type
_entity.pdbx_description
1 polymer ?
#
loop_
_entity_poly.entity_id
_entity_poly.type
_entity_poly.pdbx_seq_one_letter_code
_entity_poly.pdbx_strand_id
1 'polypeptide(L)'
;MFQNQXLHFFPXRPLMYLISVIRSARYHSNMKFTRRLGETQAXPQYPLPVSGXAKWELLESGLWXTSIAXDDLPPEHILVPSFALIGAEYQYQFMLQHAAGENMLRPLPATSEAVLFPEHAENSAHLSDHIDCWHSENTITAAHLVLRVACESSPRNYLCVASARPLEISDTCNPVSAXRLATPPAISQMAAASAIRKRICSPTALAMALAYLHXLNTXTXXTKXWTELXSXCXDPVTKAYGMWPQAIYQASRLNSLAAVECSTDWSTIEQALQNETPVICSIRFDAGELATAPLPRTAGHLVLVYGVSDSEVYVLDPAAADTMGVARCYDRQQXSAAWLRRRGAAYFFSQITADG
;
A
#
# COMPACT_ATOMS: atom_id res chain seq x y z
N MET A 1 -15.02 65.57 -40.14
CA MET A 1 -14.01 64.51 -40.19
C MET A 1 -14.17 63.63 -38.96
N PHE A 2 -14.87 62.52 -39.09
CA PHE A 2 -15.01 61.55 -38.02
C PHE A 2 -14.53 60.20 -38.56
N GLN A 3 -13.49 59.67 -37.96
CA GLN A 3 -12.95 58.35 -38.27
C GLN A 3 -13.74 57.29 -37.54
N ASN A 4 -14.29 56.32 -38.29
CA ASN A 4 -14.84 55.12 -37.78
C ASN A 4 -13.74 54.15 -37.36
N GLN A 5 -13.79 53.75 -36.12
CA GLN A 5 -13.00 52.60 -35.69
C GLN A 5 -13.87 51.35 -35.66
N UNK A 6 -13.70 50.31 -36.32
CA UNK A 6 -14.32 49.23 -36.33
C UNK A 6 -13.99 48.39 -35.32
N LEU A 7 -14.70 48.00 -34.72
CA LEU A 7 -14.70 46.98 -33.69
C LEU A 7 -14.53 45.61 -34.31
N HIS A 8 -13.40 44.99 -34.09
CA HIS A 8 -13.21 43.60 -34.47
C HIS A 8 -13.90 42.69 -33.46
N PHE A 9 -14.95 41.97 -33.90
CA PHE A 9 -15.59 40.88 -33.16
C PHE A 9 -14.69 39.66 -33.22
N PHE A 10 -14.23 39.19 -32.04
CA PHE A 10 -13.65 37.87 -31.91
C PHE A 10 -14.76 36.84 -31.68
N PRO A 11 -14.82 35.76 -32.43
CA PRO A 11 -15.84 34.74 -32.16
C PRO A 11 -15.55 33.96 -30.90
N UNK A 12 -16.35 33.98 -30.06
CA UNK A 12 -16.27 33.31 -28.94
C UNK A 12 -16.22 31.95 -29.28
N ARG A 13 -15.37 31.30 -28.82
CA ARG A 13 -15.26 29.85 -28.76
C ARG A 13 -16.39 29.32 -27.87
N PRO A 14 -17.10 28.33 -28.33
CA PRO A 14 -18.27 27.92 -27.55
C PRO A 14 -17.89 27.35 -26.18
N LEU A 15 -18.59 27.82 -25.17
CA LEU A 15 -18.49 27.42 -23.77
C LEU A 15 -18.54 25.87 -23.59
N MET A 16 -19.16 25.21 -24.55
CA MET A 16 -19.32 23.75 -24.58
C MET A 16 -17.98 22.99 -24.66
N TYR A 17 -16.96 23.60 -25.30
CA TYR A 17 -15.65 22.92 -25.42
C TYR A 17 -14.91 22.92 -24.09
N LEU A 18 -15.04 23.99 -23.31
CA LEU A 18 -14.43 24.09 -21.99
C LEU A 18 -15.07 23.13 -21.01
N ILE A 19 -16.40 22.98 -21.08
CA ILE A 19 -17.16 22.06 -20.20
C ILE A 19 -16.82 20.60 -20.51
N SER A 20 -16.61 20.25 -21.78
CA SER A 20 -16.26 18.86 -22.13
C SER A 20 -14.82 18.51 -21.72
N VAL A 21 -13.90 19.46 -21.83
CA VAL A 21 -12.50 19.27 -21.38
C VAL A 21 -12.43 19.15 -19.85
N ILE A 22 -13.22 19.98 -19.14
CA ILE A 22 -13.27 19.94 -17.67
C ILE A 22 -13.95 18.64 -17.20
N ARG A 23 -14.99 18.17 -17.86
CA ARG A 23 -15.65 16.89 -17.56
C ARG A 23 -14.73 15.71 -17.86
N SER A 24 -14.04 15.73 -19.00
CA SER A 24 -13.09 14.69 -19.35
C SER A 24 -11.93 14.64 -18.36
N ALA A 25 -11.36 15.80 -18.00
CA ALA A 25 -10.28 15.87 -17.03
C ALA A 25 -10.70 15.36 -15.63
N ARG A 26 -11.93 15.70 -15.20
CA ARG A 26 -12.46 15.22 -13.91
C ARG A 26 -12.77 13.72 -13.92
N TYR A 27 -13.19 13.18 -15.07
CA TYR A 27 -13.52 11.76 -15.19
C TYR A 27 -12.25 10.91 -15.14
N HIS A 28 -11.14 11.40 -15.71
CA HIS A 28 -9.86 10.70 -15.67
C HIS A 28 -9.12 10.85 -14.34
N SER A 29 -9.36 11.95 -13.60
CA SER A 29 -8.64 12.23 -12.36
C SER A 29 -9.08 11.36 -11.17
N ASN A 30 -10.23 10.68 -11.27
CA ASN A 30 -10.78 9.88 -10.15
C ASN A 30 -10.72 8.37 -10.41
N MET A 31 -9.98 7.95 -11.44
CA MET A 31 -9.86 6.52 -11.73
C MET A 31 -9.13 5.80 -10.60
N LYS A 32 -9.68 4.69 -10.18
CA LYS A 32 -9.03 3.78 -9.23
C LYS A 32 -9.33 2.35 -9.61
N PHE A 33 -8.43 1.46 -9.31
CA PHE A 33 -8.68 0.03 -9.43
C PHE A 33 -7.82 -0.75 -8.43
N THR A 34 -8.31 -1.92 -8.08
CA THR A 34 -7.52 -2.95 -7.39
C THR A 34 -7.76 -4.25 -8.14
N ARG A 35 -6.68 -4.88 -8.59
CA ARG A 35 -6.70 -6.16 -9.29
C ARG A 35 -5.88 -7.15 -8.48
N ARG A 36 -6.44 -8.33 -8.29
CA ARG A 36 -5.78 -9.40 -7.54
C ARG A 36 -5.62 -10.62 -8.42
N LEU A 37 -4.44 -11.21 -8.39
CA LEU A 37 -4.13 -12.39 -9.18
C LEU A 37 -5.03 -13.57 -8.80
N GLY A 38 -5.66 -14.18 -9.78
CA GLY A 38 -6.55 -15.31 -9.56
C GLY A 38 -7.97 -14.96 -9.12
N GLU A 39 -8.30 -13.66 -9.06
CA GLU A 39 -9.64 -13.19 -8.68
C GLU A 39 -10.51 -12.94 -9.92
N THR A 40 -11.73 -13.44 -9.90
CA THR A 40 -12.70 -13.21 -10.97
C THR A 40 -13.78 -12.23 -10.47
N GLN A 41 -13.61 -10.98 -10.77
CA GLN A 41 -14.60 -9.89 -10.68
C GLN A 41 -15.53 -9.87 -9.44
N ALA A 42 -15.11 -10.38 -8.31
CA ALA A 42 -15.88 -10.18 -7.08
C ALA A 42 -15.48 -8.86 -6.43
N UNK A 43 -16.15 -8.29 -5.78
CA UNK A 43 -15.91 -7.21 -5.06
C UNK A 43 -14.89 -7.52 -4.13
N PRO A 44 -14.21 -6.55 -3.95
CA PRO A 44 -13.14 -6.74 -2.97
C PRO A 44 -13.65 -7.16 -1.59
N GLN A 45 -13.02 -8.16 -1.05
CA GLN A 45 -13.34 -8.68 0.30
C GLN A 45 -12.18 -8.41 1.26
N TYR A 46 -12.49 -8.05 2.48
CA TYR A 46 -11.50 -7.86 3.55
C TYR A 46 -11.98 -8.64 4.77
N PRO A 47 -11.18 -9.52 5.35
CA PRO A 47 -9.78 -9.83 5.04
C PRO A 47 -9.61 -10.42 3.64
N LEU A 48 -8.41 -10.25 3.10
CA LEU A 48 -8.09 -10.66 1.74
C LEU A 48 -8.15 -12.20 1.61
N PRO A 49 -8.81 -12.73 0.58
CA PRO A 49 -8.79 -14.18 0.37
C PRO A 49 -7.43 -14.63 -0.16
N VAL A 50 -6.98 -15.78 0.27
CA VAL A 50 -5.76 -16.41 -0.24
C VAL A 50 -6.00 -16.87 -1.69
N SER A 51 -5.09 -16.55 -2.60
CA SER A 51 -5.19 -16.94 -4.01
C SER A 51 -4.50 -18.29 -4.28
N GLY A 52 -4.96 -18.96 -5.28
CA GLY A 52 -4.36 -20.26 -5.71
C GLY A 52 -4.72 -20.69 -7.14
N UNK A 53 -5.37 -19.86 -7.74
CA UNK A 53 -5.90 -20.19 -8.98
C UNK A 53 -5.27 -19.61 -10.20
N ALA A 54 -4.36 -19.00 -10.07
CA ALA A 54 -3.71 -18.37 -11.22
C ALA A 54 -2.85 -19.38 -12.00
N LYS A 55 -2.64 -19.07 -13.27
CA LYS A 55 -1.73 -19.85 -14.12
C LYS A 55 -0.32 -19.31 -13.96
N TRP A 56 0.60 -20.19 -13.67
CA TRP A 56 2.03 -19.90 -13.60
C TRP A 56 2.74 -20.58 -14.75
N GLU A 57 3.58 -19.84 -15.43
CA GLU A 57 4.44 -20.37 -16.50
C GLU A 57 5.84 -20.55 -15.94
N LEU A 58 6.40 -21.75 -16.15
CA LEU A 58 7.78 -22.02 -15.79
C LEU A 58 8.68 -21.48 -16.91
N LEU A 59 9.47 -20.46 -16.62
CA LEU A 59 10.40 -19.87 -17.59
C LEU A 59 11.69 -20.69 -17.68
N GLU A 60 12.24 -21.05 -16.53
CA GLU A 60 13.41 -21.93 -16.39
C GLU A 60 13.38 -22.51 -14.98
N SER A 61 14.23 -23.47 -14.71
CA SER A 61 14.20 -24.18 -13.41
C SER A 61 14.16 -23.20 -12.23
N GLY A 62 13.10 -23.26 -11.47
CA GLY A 62 12.91 -22.43 -10.28
C GLY A 62 12.46 -21.00 -10.55
N LEU A 63 12.13 -20.63 -11.80
CA LEU A 63 11.67 -19.27 -12.12
C LEU A 63 10.29 -19.30 -12.78
N TRP A 64 9.33 -18.70 -12.14
CA TRP A 64 7.92 -18.72 -12.55
C TRP A 64 7.43 -17.32 -12.93
N UNK A 65 6.50 -17.01 -13.88
CA UNK A 65 5.96 -15.81 -14.27
C UNK A 65 4.51 -15.93 -14.27
N THR A 66 3.93 -14.94 -14.09
CA THR A 66 2.49 -14.74 -14.23
C THR A 66 2.22 -13.25 -14.46
N SER A 67 0.96 -12.88 -14.78
CA SER A 67 0.64 -11.45 -14.97
C SER A 67 -0.80 -11.15 -14.61
N ILE A 68 -1.04 -9.85 -14.31
CA ILE A 68 -2.37 -9.26 -14.09
C ILE A 68 -2.57 -8.15 -15.12
N ALA A 69 -3.67 -8.21 -15.89
CA ALA A 69 -4.05 -7.08 -16.74
C ALA A 69 -4.54 -5.92 -15.87
N UNK A 70 -3.85 -4.75 -15.99
CA UNK A 70 -4.24 -3.63 -15.26
C UNK A 70 -5.08 -2.79 -16.14
N ASP A 71 -5.93 -1.89 -15.56
CA ASP A 71 -6.68 -0.87 -16.31
C ASP A 71 -5.74 0.24 -16.77
N ASP A 72 -6.17 1.04 -17.74
CA ASP A 72 -5.40 2.22 -18.16
C ASP A 72 -5.20 3.16 -16.98
N LEU A 73 -4.01 3.76 -16.89
CA LEU A 73 -3.62 4.61 -15.76
C LEU A 73 -3.41 6.04 -16.26
N PRO A 74 -4.25 7.00 -15.84
CA PRO A 74 -4.04 8.41 -16.19
C PRO A 74 -2.77 8.98 -15.54
N PRO A 75 -2.29 10.18 -15.96
CA PRO A 75 -1.20 10.85 -15.24
C PRO A 75 -1.57 11.14 -13.78
N GLU A 76 -0.57 11.37 -12.96
CA GLU A 76 -0.70 11.74 -11.54
C GLU A 76 -1.42 10.67 -10.70
N HIS A 77 -1.18 9.40 -11.05
CA HIS A 77 -1.68 8.25 -10.29
C HIS A 77 -0.52 7.48 -9.69
N ILE A 78 -0.79 6.82 -8.57
CA ILE A 78 0.12 5.83 -7.98
C ILE A 78 -0.37 4.43 -8.38
N LEU A 79 0.57 3.56 -8.70
CA LEU A 79 0.32 2.12 -8.87
C LEU A 79 1.25 1.37 -7.91
N VAL A 80 0.64 0.65 -6.97
CA VAL A 80 1.39 -0.13 -5.97
C VAL A 80 1.17 -1.61 -6.26
N PRO A 81 2.24 -2.33 -6.66
CA PRO A 81 2.17 -3.79 -6.71
C PRO A 81 2.59 -4.36 -5.36
N SER A 82 2.01 -5.49 -4.97
CA SER A 82 2.48 -6.22 -3.80
C SER A 82 2.32 -7.72 -3.99
N PHE A 83 3.24 -8.48 -3.38
CA PHE A 83 3.26 -9.94 -3.47
C PHE A 83 3.72 -10.54 -2.15
N ALA A 84 3.04 -11.59 -1.74
CA ALA A 84 3.39 -12.39 -0.57
C ALA A 84 3.08 -13.85 -0.86
N LEU A 85 3.95 -14.75 -0.41
CA LEU A 85 3.83 -16.20 -0.58
C LEU A 85 4.20 -16.86 0.74
N ILE A 86 3.40 -17.84 1.19
CA ILE A 86 3.75 -18.66 2.36
C ILE A 86 4.02 -20.10 1.92
N GLY A 87 4.78 -20.82 2.74
CA GLY A 87 5.10 -22.23 2.52
C GLY A 87 6.33 -22.47 1.64
N ALA A 88 7.06 -21.43 1.23
CA ALA A 88 8.26 -21.59 0.40
C ALA A 88 9.24 -20.44 0.64
N GLU A 89 10.52 -20.70 0.39
CA GLU A 89 11.54 -19.66 0.22
C GLU A 89 11.35 -19.03 -1.15
N TYR A 90 11.44 -17.72 -1.27
CA TYR A 90 11.21 -17.07 -2.55
C TYR A 90 11.89 -15.70 -2.66
N GLN A 91 12.15 -15.31 -3.90
CA GLN A 91 12.45 -13.95 -4.31
C GLN A 91 11.52 -13.60 -5.46
N TYR A 92 11.26 -12.32 -5.68
CA TYR A 92 10.35 -11.93 -6.74
C TYR A 92 10.72 -10.58 -7.32
N GLN A 93 10.18 -10.29 -8.51
CA GLN A 93 10.38 -9.03 -9.20
C GLN A 93 9.12 -8.66 -9.97
N PHE A 94 8.74 -7.38 -9.86
CA PHE A 94 7.65 -6.82 -10.66
C PHE A 94 8.17 -6.04 -11.86
N MET A 95 7.46 -6.18 -12.98
CA MET A 95 7.64 -5.38 -14.19
C MET A 95 6.27 -4.95 -14.68
N LEU A 96 6.12 -3.68 -15.03
CA LEU A 96 4.90 -3.19 -15.69
C LEU A 96 5.19 -3.05 -17.17
N GLN A 97 4.53 -3.87 -17.98
CA GLN A 97 4.56 -3.78 -19.44
C GLN A 97 3.39 -2.92 -19.90
N HIS A 98 3.60 -2.01 -20.86
CA HIS A 98 2.56 -1.13 -21.34
C HIS A 98 2.88 -0.66 -22.77
N ALA A 99 1.93 0.04 -23.42
CA ALA A 99 2.05 0.42 -24.82
C ALA A 99 3.29 1.27 -25.14
N ALA A 100 3.81 2.03 -24.17
CA ALA A 100 4.97 2.92 -24.35
C ALA A 100 6.30 2.31 -23.86
N GLY A 101 6.31 1.03 -23.43
CA GLY A 101 7.53 0.39 -22.96
C GLY A 101 7.31 -0.46 -21.72
N GLU A 102 8.31 -0.50 -20.86
CA GLU A 102 8.23 -1.26 -19.63
C GLU A 102 8.99 -0.57 -18.50
N ASN A 103 8.57 -0.81 -17.26
CA ASN A 103 9.22 -0.32 -16.06
C ASN A 103 9.37 -1.47 -15.08
N MET A 104 10.53 -1.56 -14.44
CA MET A 104 10.85 -2.69 -13.57
C MET A 104 11.26 -2.17 -12.19
N LEU A 105 10.72 -2.79 -11.15
CA LEU A 105 11.19 -2.59 -9.78
C LEU A 105 12.31 -3.60 -9.49
N ARG A 106 13.15 -3.29 -8.53
CA ARG A 106 14.25 -4.20 -8.18
C ARG A 106 13.71 -5.50 -7.55
N PRO A 107 14.48 -6.60 -7.68
CA PRO A 107 14.09 -7.85 -7.03
C PRO A 107 14.02 -7.72 -5.50
N LEU A 108 13.13 -8.48 -4.89
CA LEU A 108 12.89 -8.48 -3.43
C LEU A 108 12.77 -9.92 -2.91
N PRO A 109 13.25 -10.19 -1.70
CA PRO A 109 14.12 -9.32 -0.92
C PRO A 109 15.49 -9.17 -1.60
N ALA A 110 16.19 -8.08 -1.34
CA ALA A 110 17.55 -7.91 -1.82
C ALA A 110 18.47 -8.90 -1.10
N THR A 111 19.28 -9.62 -1.86
CA THR A 111 20.25 -10.59 -1.31
C THR A 111 21.62 -10.38 -1.95
N SER A 112 22.65 -10.96 -1.34
CA SER A 112 24.00 -10.97 -1.88
C SER A 112 24.20 -12.04 -2.95
N GLU A 113 23.26 -12.97 -3.09
CA GLU A 113 23.33 -14.04 -4.08
C GLU A 113 22.84 -13.57 -5.42
N ALA A 114 23.43 -14.06 -6.48
CA ALA A 114 23.02 -13.75 -7.86
C ALA A 114 21.56 -14.20 -8.05
N VAL A 115 20.74 -13.27 -8.48
CA VAL A 115 19.32 -13.53 -8.72
C VAL A 115 19.16 -13.87 -10.21
N LEU A 116 18.37 -14.89 -10.48
CA LEU A 116 18.10 -15.38 -11.83
C LEU A 116 17.08 -14.53 -12.60
N PHE A 117 16.90 -13.27 -12.20
CA PHE A 117 15.95 -12.40 -12.90
C PHE A 117 16.61 -11.77 -14.13
N PRO A 118 15.92 -11.76 -15.27
CA PRO A 118 16.48 -11.16 -16.47
C PRO A 118 16.85 -9.69 -16.27
N GLU A 119 17.94 -9.28 -16.86
CA GLU A 119 18.34 -7.87 -16.86
C GLU A 119 17.33 -7.07 -17.69
N HIS A 120 17.15 -5.82 -17.28
CA HIS A 120 16.28 -4.87 -17.94
C HIS A 120 17.11 -3.70 -18.45
N ALA A 121 16.91 -3.34 -19.70
CA ALA A 121 17.74 -2.35 -20.35
C ALA A 121 17.48 -0.92 -19.86
N GLU A 122 16.24 -0.48 -19.89
CA GLU A 122 15.90 0.90 -19.57
C GLU A 122 14.39 1.03 -19.23
N ASN A 123 14.09 1.75 -18.16
CA ASN A 123 12.71 2.04 -17.78
C ASN A 123 12.13 3.17 -18.64
N SER A 124 10.84 3.04 -18.98
CA SER A 124 10.11 4.06 -19.72
C SER A 124 9.94 5.33 -18.88
N ALA A 125 10.12 6.50 -19.50
CA ALA A 125 9.90 7.80 -18.84
C ALA A 125 8.42 8.14 -18.61
N HIS A 126 7.48 7.27 -19.01
CA HIS A 126 6.05 7.46 -18.76
C HIS A 126 5.68 7.25 -17.30
N LEU A 127 6.55 6.58 -16.53
CA LEU A 127 6.38 6.36 -15.08
C LEU A 127 7.63 6.85 -14.36
N SER A 128 7.47 7.43 -13.18
CA SER A 128 8.59 7.61 -12.27
C SER A 128 8.66 6.42 -11.33
N ASP A 129 9.85 5.83 -11.26
CA ASP A 129 10.08 4.60 -10.51
C ASP A 129 10.48 4.95 -9.08
N HIS A 130 9.75 4.40 -8.14
CA HIS A 130 10.03 4.50 -6.71
C HIS A 130 10.49 3.12 -6.22
N ILE A 131 10.88 3.05 -4.97
CA ILE A 131 11.42 1.81 -4.43
C ILE A 131 10.36 0.68 -4.39
N ASP A 132 9.10 1.06 -4.26
CA ASP A 132 8.00 0.13 -4.01
C ASP A 132 6.73 0.41 -4.82
N CYS A 133 6.77 1.36 -5.74
CA CYS A 133 5.61 1.74 -6.54
C CYS A 133 6.03 2.56 -7.75
N TRP A 134 5.07 2.88 -8.60
CA TRP A 134 5.24 3.78 -9.73
C TRP A 134 4.26 4.94 -9.62
N HIS A 135 4.71 6.12 -10.07
CA HIS A 135 3.82 7.27 -10.30
C HIS A 135 3.74 7.54 -11.79
N SER A 136 2.53 7.68 -12.33
CA SER A 136 2.35 7.93 -13.76
C SER A 136 2.60 9.40 -14.10
N GLU A 137 3.53 9.62 -15.01
CA GLU A 137 3.83 10.95 -15.59
C GLU A 137 2.97 11.20 -16.81
N ASN A 138 2.62 10.13 -17.53
CA ASN A 138 1.78 10.15 -18.73
C ASN A 138 0.76 9.03 -18.62
N THR A 139 -0.23 9.04 -19.53
CA THR A 139 -1.21 7.97 -19.61
C THR A 139 -0.51 6.64 -19.97
N ILE A 140 -0.82 5.61 -19.22
CA ILE A 140 -0.33 4.25 -19.44
C ILE A 140 -1.52 3.43 -19.95
N THR A 141 -1.35 2.77 -21.10
CA THR A 141 -2.40 1.96 -21.69
C THR A 141 -1.91 0.56 -21.99
N ALA A 142 -2.83 -0.38 -22.11
CA ALA A 142 -2.54 -1.80 -22.35
C ALA A 142 -1.58 -2.37 -21.32
N ALA A 143 -1.81 -2.04 -20.05
CA ALA A 143 -0.88 -2.34 -18.96
C ALA A 143 -1.06 -3.77 -18.44
N HIS A 144 0.06 -4.44 -18.23
CA HIS A 144 0.12 -5.75 -17.56
C HIS A 144 1.18 -5.70 -16.48
N LEU A 145 0.79 -6.00 -15.27
CA LEU A 145 1.75 -6.20 -14.18
C LEU A 145 2.27 -7.63 -14.29
N VAL A 146 3.54 -7.77 -14.62
CA VAL A 146 4.21 -9.06 -14.73
C VAL A 146 4.93 -9.35 -13.43
N LEU A 147 4.74 -10.54 -12.89
CA LEU A 147 5.38 -11.01 -11.66
C LEU A 147 6.26 -12.22 -12.00
N ARG A 148 7.52 -12.12 -11.64
CA ARG A 148 8.47 -13.24 -11.70
C ARG A 148 8.79 -13.65 -10.27
N VAL A 149 8.73 -14.96 -10.01
CA VAL A 149 8.98 -15.52 -8.67
C VAL A 149 10.02 -16.62 -8.81
N ALA A 150 11.11 -16.47 -8.08
CA ALA A 150 12.12 -17.51 -7.96
C ALA A 150 11.79 -18.35 -6.73
N CYS A 151 11.38 -19.59 -6.95
CA CYS A 151 11.08 -20.56 -5.89
C CYS A 151 11.08 -21.98 -6.46
N GLU A 152 11.23 -22.94 -5.57
CA GLU A 152 11.44 -24.35 -5.96
C GLU A 152 10.30 -24.94 -6.77
N SER A 153 9.06 -24.60 -6.40
CA SER A 153 7.86 -25.15 -7.06
C SER A 153 6.89 -24.02 -7.39
N SER A 154 5.89 -24.31 -8.23
CA SER A 154 4.86 -23.33 -8.61
C SER A 154 4.23 -22.70 -7.38
N PRO A 155 4.15 -21.36 -7.32
CA PRO A 155 3.59 -20.70 -6.12
C PRO A 155 2.18 -21.13 -5.79
N ARG A 156 1.93 -21.37 -4.51
CA ARG A 156 0.63 -21.67 -3.93
C ARG A 156 0.49 -20.83 -2.66
N ASN A 157 -0.72 -20.59 -2.21
CA ASN A 157 -0.98 -19.81 -0.99
C ASN A 157 -0.30 -18.44 -1.01
N TYR A 158 -0.73 -17.60 -1.94
CA TYR A 158 -0.13 -16.28 -2.17
C TYR A 158 -1.20 -15.20 -2.29
N LEU A 159 -0.75 -13.96 -2.17
CA LEU A 159 -1.47 -12.75 -2.58
C LEU A 159 -0.59 -11.98 -3.56
N CYS A 160 -1.19 -11.56 -4.68
CA CYS A 160 -0.55 -10.62 -5.60
C CYS A 160 -1.60 -9.58 -5.99
N VAL A 161 -1.29 -8.32 -5.73
CA VAL A 161 -2.24 -7.22 -5.89
C VAL A 161 -1.60 -6.10 -6.68
N ALA A 162 -2.36 -5.49 -7.59
CA ALA A 162 -2.04 -4.23 -8.25
C ALA A 162 -3.13 -3.23 -7.85
N SER A 163 -2.75 -2.19 -7.11
CA SER A 163 -3.69 -1.19 -6.60
C SER A 163 -3.30 0.20 -7.08
N ALA A 164 -4.26 0.94 -7.66
CA ALA A 164 -4.00 2.26 -8.25
C ALA A 164 -5.10 3.25 -7.91
N ARG A 165 -4.70 4.51 -7.73
CA ARG A 165 -5.62 5.63 -7.52
C ARG A 165 -4.89 6.94 -7.83
N PRO A 166 -5.61 8.09 -7.90
CA PRO A 166 -4.92 9.38 -7.97
C PRO A 166 -3.95 9.57 -6.79
N LEU A 167 -2.80 10.19 -7.06
CA LEU A 167 -1.80 10.49 -6.00
C LEU A 167 -2.40 11.30 -4.88
N GLU A 168 -3.24 12.27 -5.23
CA GLU A 168 -3.93 13.13 -4.26
C GLU A 168 -5.43 13.14 -4.55
N ILE A 169 -6.22 13.09 -3.52
CA ILE A 169 -7.69 13.22 -3.61
C ILE A 169 -8.17 14.19 -2.54
N SER A 170 -9.37 14.71 -2.72
CA SER A 170 -10.06 15.44 -1.65
C SER A 170 -10.39 14.47 -0.51
N ASP A 171 -10.29 14.94 0.70
CA ASP A 171 -10.60 14.12 1.88
C ASP A 171 -12.04 13.61 1.79
N THR A 172 -12.19 12.32 2.01
CA THR A 172 -13.50 11.69 2.04
C THR A 172 -13.72 11.11 3.43
N CYS A 173 -14.69 11.63 4.13
CA CYS A 173 -15.05 11.15 5.44
C CYS A 173 -16.47 10.58 5.38
N ASN A 174 -16.62 9.53 4.57
CA ASN A 174 -17.89 8.85 4.38
C ASN A 174 -18.39 8.27 5.71
N PRO A 175 -19.71 8.15 5.92
CA PRO A 175 -20.24 7.51 7.14
C PRO A 175 -19.70 6.08 7.29
N VAL A 176 -19.46 5.66 8.53
CA VAL A 176 -19.00 4.30 8.84
C VAL A 176 -19.81 3.74 10.01
N SER A 177 -19.95 2.43 10.04
CA SER A 177 -20.48 1.71 11.22
C SER A 177 -19.36 1.61 12.26
N ALA A 178 -19.71 1.99 13.49
CA ALA A 178 -18.70 1.88 14.55
C ALA A 178 -18.26 0.42 14.76
N UNK A 179 -16.88 0.17 14.72
CA UNK A 179 -16.34 -1.05 14.97
C UNK A 179 -15.09 -0.85 15.72
N ARG A 180 -14.87 -1.65 16.65
CA ARG A 180 -13.63 -1.59 17.43
C ARG A 180 -13.24 -2.97 17.91
N LEU A 181 -12.04 -3.40 17.54
CA LEU A 181 -11.46 -4.68 17.96
C LEU A 181 -10.97 -4.58 19.41
N ALA A 182 -10.75 -5.73 20.05
CA ALA A 182 -9.96 -5.76 21.26
C ALA A 182 -8.61 -5.09 20.99
N THR A 183 -8.13 -4.26 21.94
CA THR A 183 -6.89 -3.51 21.73
C THR A 183 -5.74 -4.48 21.48
N PRO A 184 -5.05 -4.39 20.33
CA PRO A 184 -3.90 -5.27 20.10
C PRO A 184 -2.76 -4.98 21.08
N PRO A 185 -1.83 -5.93 21.26
CA PRO A 185 -0.67 -5.68 22.13
C PRO A 185 0.12 -4.45 21.68
N ALA A 186 0.37 -3.53 22.57
CA ALA A 186 1.01 -2.24 22.27
C ALA A 186 2.53 -2.34 22.41
N ILE A 187 3.25 -1.80 21.41
CA ILE A 187 4.71 -1.72 21.41
C ILE A 187 5.10 -0.29 21.03
N SER A 188 5.93 0.36 21.87
CA SER A 188 6.52 1.65 21.52
C SER A 188 7.86 1.41 20.80
N GLN A 189 7.99 1.97 19.60
CA GLN A 189 9.28 1.91 18.88
C GLN A 189 10.38 2.63 19.66
N MET A 190 10.02 3.54 20.54
CA MET A 190 10.98 4.32 21.33
C MET A 190 11.70 3.47 22.39
N ALA A 191 11.22 2.25 22.66
CA ALA A 191 11.91 1.27 23.52
C ALA A 191 13.13 0.64 22.84
N ALA A 192 13.26 0.78 21.51
CA ALA A 192 14.41 0.25 20.77
C ALA A 192 15.65 1.14 20.95
N ALA A 193 16.80 0.60 20.51
CA ALA A 193 18.08 1.32 20.55
C ALA A 193 17.98 2.69 19.84
N SER A 194 18.68 3.69 20.38
CA SER A 194 18.64 5.07 19.90
C SER A 194 18.93 5.22 18.40
N ALA A 195 19.80 4.34 17.87
CA ALA A 195 20.20 4.38 16.46
C ALA A 195 19.06 4.08 15.49
N ILE A 196 18.04 3.33 15.91
CA ILE A 196 16.97 2.86 15.00
C ILE A 196 15.56 3.30 15.43
N ARG A 197 15.35 3.64 16.71
CA ARG A 197 14.00 3.82 17.28
C ARG A 197 13.12 4.85 16.55
N LYS A 198 13.69 5.80 15.81
CA LYS A 198 12.94 6.81 15.04
C LYS A 198 12.64 6.36 13.60
N ARG A 199 13.03 5.14 13.23
CA ARG A 199 12.99 4.66 11.84
C ARG A 199 12.18 3.36 11.66
N ILE A 200 11.63 2.80 12.73
CA ILE A 200 11.09 1.43 12.76
C ILE A 200 9.57 1.38 12.98
N CYS A 201 8.85 2.43 12.55
CA CYS A 201 7.38 2.44 12.69
C CYS A 201 6.74 1.27 11.92
N SER A 202 7.23 0.97 10.72
CA SER A 202 6.65 -0.11 9.89
C SER A 202 6.80 -1.49 10.56
N PRO A 203 8.02 -1.97 10.92
CA PRO A 203 8.12 -3.26 11.60
C PRO A 203 7.44 -3.27 12.98
N THR A 204 7.33 -2.12 13.66
CA THR A 204 6.64 -2.07 14.96
C THR A 204 5.13 -2.20 14.77
N ALA A 205 4.55 -1.47 13.82
CA ALA A 205 3.12 -1.60 13.51
C ALA A 205 2.81 -3.03 13.05
N LEU A 206 3.69 -3.61 12.23
CA LEU A 206 3.54 -5.00 11.76
C LEU A 206 3.58 -5.98 12.94
N ALA A 207 4.51 -5.80 13.88
CA ALA A 207 4.59 -6.67 15.07
C ALA A 207 3.31 -6.63 15.89
N MET A 208 2.73 -5.43 16.08
CA MET A 208 1.46 -5.29 16.82
C MET A 208 0.31 -5.96 16.09
N ALA A 209 0.24 -5.81 14.76
CA ALA A 209 -0.79 -6.46 13.94
C ALA A 209 -0.67 -7.99 14.01
N LEU A 210 0.54 -8.52 13.81
CA LEU A 210 0.76 -9.97 13.85
C LEU A 210 0.52 -10.53 15.25
N ALA A 211 0.89 -9.81 16.30
CA ALA A 211 0.60 -10.22 17.67
C ALA A 211 -0.91 -10.38 17.90
N TYR A 212 -1.70 -9.48 17.35
CA TYR A 212 -3.16 -9.58 17.40
C TYR A 212 -3.66 -10.79 16.61
N LEU A 213 -3.23 -10.88 15.35
CA LEU A 213 -3.72 -11.91 14.41
C LEU A 213 -3.34 -13.34 14.86
N HIS A 214 -2.20 -13.49 15.52
CA HIS A 214 -1.73 -14.78 15.98
C HIS A 214 -2.05 -15.09 17.45
N UNK A 215 -2.70 -14.02 17.98
CA UNK A 215 -3.10 -14.24 19.24
C UNK A 215 -2.01 -14.32 20.23
N LEU A 216 -1.01 -13.67 20.05
CA LEU A 216 0.13 -13.64 21.01
C LEU A 216 -0.27 -12.90 22.27
N ASN A 217 -0.16 -13.56 23.41
CA ASN A 217 -0.69 -13.01 24.66
C ASN A 217 0.37 -12.77 25.74
N THR A 218 1.64 -12.90 25.40
CA THR A 218 2.70 -12.67 26.38
C THR A 218 3.71 -11.61 25.87
N UNK A 219 4.26 -11.03 26.55
CA UNK A 219 5.21 -10.05 26.29
C UNK A 219 6.37 -10.62 25.54
N THR A 220 6.75 -11.77 26.08
CA THR A 220 7.84 -12.48 25.43
C THR A 220 7.55 -12.78 23.95
N UNK A 221 6.48 -13.09 23.60
CA UNK A 221 6.05 -13.38 22.34
C UNK A 221 5.93 -12.23 21.48
N UNK A 222 5.56 -11.22 22.01
CA UNK A 222 5.41 -10.00 21.39
C UNK A 222 6.70 -9.42 21.09
N THR A 223 7.61 -9.36 22.12
CA THR A 223 9.00 -8.88 22.02
C THR A 223 9.79 -9.65 20.98
N LYS A 224 9.70 -10.91 20.98
CA LYS A 224 10.39 -11.75 19.99
C LYS A 224 9.96 -11.46 18.54
N UNK A 225 8.74 -11.29 18.22
CA UNK A 225 8.23 -10.96 17.01
C UNK A 225 8.75 -9.75 16.53
N TRP A 226 8.68 -8.72 17.50
CA TRP A 226 9.18 -7.37 17.22
C TRP A 226 10.68 -7.33 16.93
N THR A 227 11.47 -7.92 17.75
CA THR A 227 12.94 -7.97 17.58
C THR A 227 13.31 -8.62 16.22
N GLU A 228 12.68 -9.69 15.88
CA GLU A 228 12.87 -10.36 14.59
C GLU A 228 12.50 -9.46 13.41
N LEU A 229 11.35 -8.85 13.46
CA LEU A 229 10.90 -7.89 12.43
C LEU A 229 11.80 -6.66 12.31
N UNK A 230 12.19 -6.24 13.26
CA UNK A 230 13.03 -5.16 13.26
C UNK A 230 14.31 -5.49 12.62
N SER A 231 14.83 -6.65 12.80
CA SER A 231 16.05 -7.12 12.14
C SER A 231 15.82 -7.43 10.63
N UNK A 232 14.80 -7.97 10.43
CA UNK A 232 14.52 -8.43 9.16
C UNK A 232 14.02 -7.45 8.19
N CYS A 233 13.41 -6.42 8.69
CA CYS A 233 12.91 -5.36 7.83
C CYS A 233 13.95 -4.33 7.32
N UNK A 234 15.04 -4.33 7.73
CA UNK A 234 15.98 -3.51 7.30
C UNK A 234 16.34 -3.91 5.98
N ASP A 235 16.09 -3.09 5.00
CA ASP A 235 16.53 -3.32 3.65
C ASP A 235 18.05 -3.14 3.53
N PRO A 236 18.78 -4.15 3.08
CA PRO A 236 20.26 -4.06 3.09
C PRO A 236 20.80 -3.03 2.07
N VAL A 237 20.02 -2.67 1.04
CA VAL A 237 20.46 -1.70 0.01
C VAL A 237 20.23 -0.26 0.48
N THR A 238 19.02 0.07 0.85
CA THR A 238 18.65 1.46 1.21
C THR A 238 18.83 1.77 2.69
N LYS A 239 19.02 0.73 3.52
CA LYS A 239 19.08 0.83 4.99
C LYS A 239 17.77 1.37 5.59
N ALA A 240 16.68 1.33 4.82
CA ALA A 240 15.35 1.76 5.28
C ALA A 240 14.61 0.58 5.93
N TYR A 241 13.76 0.91 6.91
CA TYR A 241 12.88 -0.04 7.58
C TYR A 241 11.43 0.07 7.11
N GLY A 242 11.12 1.12 6.34
CA GLY A 242 9.74 1.48 5.98
C GLY A 242 9.29 1.06 4.60
N MET A 243 10.04 0.21 3.92
CA MET A 243 9.64 -0.30 2.60
C MET A 243 8.41 -1.21 2.74
N TRP A 244 7.34 -0.86 2.04
CA TRP A 244 6.10 -1.64 2.09
C TRP A 244 6.31 -3.10 1.65
N PRO A 245 6.97 -3.37 0.51
CA PRO A 245 7.15 -4.76 0.10
C PRO A 245 8.00 -5.59 1.06
N GLN A 246 8.96 -4.97 1.75
CA GLN A 246 9.78 -5.68 2.73
C GLN A 246 8.94 -6.10 3.95
N ALA A 247 8.04 -5.20 4.40
CA ALA A 247 7.13 -5.53 5.49
C ALA A 247 6.19 -6.69 5.11
N ILE A 248 5.64 -6.64 3.89
CA ILE A 248 4.75 -7.68 3.36
C ILE A 248 5.50 -9.01 3.26
N TYR A 249 6.75 -8.99 2.76
CA TYR A 249 7.60 -10.18 2.68
C TYR A 249 7.84 -10.78 4.07
N GLN A 250 8.19 -9.93 5.06
CA GLN A 250 8.47 -10.43 6.41
C GLN A 250 7.21 -10.99 7.08
N ALA A 251 6.04 -10.41 6.81
CA ALA A 251 4.77 -10.98 7.29
C ALA A 251 4.59 -12.41 6.75
N SER A 252 4.90 -12.63 5.47
CA SER A 252 4.77 -13.96 4.84
C SER A 252 5.72 -14.98 5.47
N ARG A 253 6.94 -14.54 5.87
CA ARG A 253 7.89 -15.40 6.57
C ARG A 253 7.39 -15.83 7.95
N LEU A 254 6.41 -15.08 8.50
CA LEU A 254 5.75 -15.38 9.77
C LEU A 254 4.34 -15.93 9.55
N ASN A 255 4.11 -16.57 8.39
CA ASN A 255 2.86 -17.23 8.01
C ASN A 255 1.64 -16.31 7.97
N SER A 256 1.85 -15.02 7.61
CA SER A 256 0.75 -14.08 7.43
C SER A 256 0.83 -13.46 6.04
N LEU A 257 -0.16 -13.71 5.21
CA LEU A 257 -0.27 -13.04 3.92
C LEU A 257 -0.87 -11.65 4.11
N ALA A 258 -0.26 -10.68 3.43
CA ALA A 258 -0.75 -9.31 3.42
C ALA A 258 -0.50 -8.70 2.04
N ALA A 259 -1.19 -7.60 1.76
CA ALA A 259 -0.98 -6.82 0.54
C ALA A 259 -1.09 -5.33 0.85
N VAL A 260 -0.45 -4.51 0.04
CA VAL A 260 -0.64 -3.06 0.09
C VAL A 260 -1.73 -2.69 -0.91
N GLU A 261 -2.75 -1.99 -0.44
CA GLU A 261 -3.77 -1.44 -1.32
C GLU A 261 -3.96 0.04 -1.03
N CYS A 262 -4.37 0.79 -2.07
CA CYS A 262 -4.56 2.24 -1.99
C CYS A 262 -6.05 2.54 -1.93
N SER A 263 -6.52 2.97 -0.78
CA SER A 263 -7.93 3.28 -0.53
C SER A 263 -8.28 4.72 -0.91
N THR A 264 -9.55 4.95 -1.24
CA THR A 264 -10.08 6.29 -1.50
C THR A 264 -11.12 6.71 -0.47
N ASP A 265 -11.52 5.80 0.41
CA ASP A 265 -12.48 6.07 1.51
C ASP A 265 -12.28 5.03 2.62
N TRP A 266 -13.14 5.07 3.62
CA TRP A 266 -13.03 4.20 4.80
C TRP A 266 -13.64 2.81 4.61
N SER A 267 -14.33 2.54 3.49
CA SER A 267 -15.08 1.29 3.32
C SER A 267 -14.21 0.04 3.45
N THR A 268 -12.96 0.08 2.98
CA THR A 268 -12.04 -1.05 3.07
C THR A 268 -11.65 -1.34 4.52
N ILE A 269 -11.36 -0.29 5.30
CA ILE A 269 -11.02 -0.45 6.72
C ILE A 269 -12.25 -0.93 7.49
N GLU A 270 -13.41 -0.32 7.24
CA GLU A 270 -14.65 -0.75 7.89
C GLU A 270 -14.90 -2.24 7.69
N GLN A 271 -14.78 -2.72 6.45
CA GLN A 271 -14.99 -4.13 6.14
C GLN A 271 -13.95 -5.03 6.84
N ALA A 272 -12.67 -4.62 6.85
CA ALA A 272 -11.62 -5.38 7.54
C ALA A 272 -11.91 -5.48 9.04
N LEU A 273 -12.28 -4.36 9.68
CA LEU A 273 -12.58 -4.34 11.11
C LEU A 273 -13.83 -5.14 11.44
N GLN A 274 -14.89 -5.09 10.60
CA GLN A 274 -16.08 -5.92 10.77
C GLN A 274 -15.76 -7.40 10.76
N ASN A 275 -14.67 -7.78 10.12
CA ASN A 275 -14.19 -9.16 10.04
C ASN A 275 -12.95 -9.38 10.92
N GLU A 276 -12.86 -8.63 12.00
CA GLU A 276 -11.87 -8.79 13.09
C GLU A 276 -10.42 -8.67 12.63
N THR A 277 -10.13 -7.88 11.57
CA THR A 277 -8.79 -7.73 11.02
C THR A 277 -8.35 -6.27 11.14
N PRO A 278 -7.27 -5.97 11.89
CA PRO A 278 -6.74 -4.61 11.95
C PRO A 278 -6.00 -4.26 10.66
N VAL A 279 -5.80 -2.96 10.42
CA VAL A 279 -5.21 -2.44 9.17
C VAL A 279 -4.07 -1.49 9.51
N ILE A 280 -2.93 -1.62 8.84
CA ILE A 280 -1.80 -0.69 9.02
C ILE A 280 -1.92 0.39 7.95
N CYS A 281 -2.09 1.65 8.37
CA CYS A 281 -2.23 2.78 7.46
C CYS A 281 -0.91 3.56 7.36
N SER A 282 -0.55 3.94 6.13
CA SER A 282 0.57 4.82 5.84
C SER A 282 0.06 6.26 5.86
N ILE A 283 0.50 7.06 6.81
CA ILE A 283 0.02 8.43 7.01
C ILE A 283 1.13 9.45 6.78
N ARG A 284 0.73 10.65 6.38
CA ARG A 284 1.60 11.80 6.18
C ARG A 284 0.83 13.05 6.61
N PHE A 285 1.48 13.93 7.38
CA PHE A 285 0.84 15.15 7.85
C PHE A 285 1.89 16.21 8.19
N ASP A 286 1.48 17.46 8.04
CA ASP A 286 2.27 18.62 8.44
C ASP A 286 1.95 19.05 9.87
N ALA A 287 2.72 19.98 10.42
CA ALA A 287 2.57 20.44 11.80
C ALA A 287 1.15 20.96 12.04
N GLY A 288 0.51 20.46 13.09
CA GLY A 288 -0.84 20.85 13.49
C GLY A 288 -1.97 20.12 12.77
N GLU A 289 -1.69 19.29 11.78
CA GLU A 289 -2.73 18.60 11.01
C GLU A 289 -3.30 17.35 11.71
N LEU A 290 -2.56 16.78 12.66
CA LEU A 290 -3.04 15.59 13.41
C LEU A 290 -2.83 15.87 14.91
N ALA A 291 -3.90 16.29 15.57
CA ALA A 291 -3.85 16.64 16.99
C ALA A 291 -3.50 15.43 17.83
N THR A 292 -2.76 15.65 18.89
CA THR A 292 -2.31 14.66 19.88
C THR A 292 -1.35 13.59 19.34
N ALA A 293 -0.93 13.66 18.07
CA ALA A 293 0.04 12.73 17.53
C ALA A 293 1.39 12.86 18.26
N PRO A 294 2.10 11.73 18.52
CA PRO A 294 3.42 11.83 19.17
C PRO A 294 4.47 12.48 18.29
N LEU A 295 4.28 12.44 16.96
CA LEU A 295 5.15 13.14 16.01
C LEU A 295 4.51 14.49 15.69
N PRO A 296 5.27 15.61 15.71
CA PRO A 296 4.69 16.91 15.34
C PRO A 296 4.36 16.99 13.84
N ARG A 297 5.07 16.26 13.00
CA ARG A 297 4.85 16.12 11.54
C ARG A 297 5.57 14.88 11.04
N THR A 298 5.19 14.39 9.87
CA THR A 298 5.90 13.27 9.25
C THR A 298 5.68 13.24 7.73
N ALA A 299 6.73 12.89 7.00
CA ALA A 299 6.67 12.61 5.57
C ALA A 299 6.21 11.18 5.27
N GLY A 300 6.15 10.32 6.29
CA GLY A 300 5.68 8.95 6.20
C GLY A 300 5.76 8.24 7.53
N HIS A 301 4.66 7.65 7.98
CA HIS A 301 4.56 6.97 9.27
C HIS A 301 3.50 5.87 9.17
N LEU A 302 3.69 4.78 9.86
CA LEU A 302 2.76 3.65 9.86
C LEU A 302 2.11 3.54 11.24
N VAL A 303 0.78 3.48 11.25
CA VAL A 303 -0.01 3.28 12.47
C VAL A 303 -0.95 2.09 12.26
N LEU A 304 -1.27 1.37 13.35
CA LEU A 304 -2.21 0.24 13.30
C LEU A 304 -3.60 0.73 13.70
N VAL A 305 -4.54 0.66 12.77
CA VAL A 305 -5.95 0.99 13.01
C VAL A 305 -6.66 -0.26 13.51
N TYR A 306 -7.31 -0.18 14.67
CA TYR A 306 -8.07 -1.29 15.25
C TYR A 306 -9.52 -0.92 15.58
N GLY A 307 -9.95 0.29 15.24
CA GLY A 307 -11.33 0.69 15.43
C GLY A 307 -11.63 2.02 14.77
N VAL A 308 -12.91 2.25 14.48
CA VAL A 308 -13.39 3.47 13.84
C VAL A 308 -14.81 3.76 14.29
N SER A 309 -15.15 5.06 14.35
CA SER A 309 -16.52 5.56 14.48
C SER A 309 -16.67 6.74 13.55
N ASP A 310 -17.83 7.36 13.51
CA ASP A 310 -18.02 8.56 12.66
C ASP A 310 -17.06 9.70 13.04
N SER A 311 -16.65 9.79 14.29
CA SER A 311 -15.82 10.92 14.76
C SER A 311 -14.38 10.53 15.10
N GLU A 312 -14.08 9.25 15.34
CA GLU A 312 -12.80 8.83 15.93
C GLU A 312 -12.21 7.63 15.21
N VAL A 313 -10.87 7.55 15.25
CA VAL A 313 -10.11 6.37 14.81
C VAL A 313 -9.28 5.89 16.00
N TYR A 314 -9.42 4.62 16.34
CA TYR A 314 -8.67 3.98 17.41
C TYR A 314 -7.42 3.36 16.82
N VAL A 315 -6.24 3.84 17.25
CA VAL A 315 -4.97 3.45 16.66
C VAL A 315 -3.98 3.01 17.72
N LEU A 316 -3.04 2.15 17.30
CA LEU A 316 -1.78 1.98 17.99
C LEU A 316 -0.74 2.77 17.20
N ASP A 317 -0.18 3.82 17.82
CA ASP A 317 0.84 4.65 17.19
C ASP A 317 2.19 4.30 17.80
N PRO A 318 3.07 3.62 17.03
CA PRO A 318 4.34 3.16 17.58
C PRO A 318 5.30 4.27 18.00
N ALA A 319 5.10 5.52 17.53
CA ALA A 319 5.99 6.63 17.85
C ALA A 319 5.78 7.22 19.24
N ALA A 320 4.76 6.75 19.98
CA ALA A 320 4.52 7.21 21.36
C ALA A 320 5.77 6.97 22.23
N ALA A 321 6.00 7.89 23.16
CA ALA A 321 7.20 7.88 24.01
C ALA A 321 7.35 6.58 24.83
N ASP A 322 6.24 5.96 25.18
CA ASP A 322 6.23 4.69 25.95
C ASP A 322 5.00 3.88 25.57
N THR A 323 4.95 2.64 26.05
CA THR A 323 3.89 1.68 25.76
C THR A 323 2.51 2.18 26.17
N MET A 324 2.40 2.95 27.26
CA MET A 324 1.12 3.46 27.75
C MET A 324 0.50 4.47 26.79
N GLY A 325 1.31 5.19 26.03
CA GLY A 325 0.84 6.19 25.07
C GLY A 325 0.57 5.65 23.66
N VAL A 326 0.87 4.37 23.40
CA VAL A 326 0.74 3.78 22.05
C VAL A 326 -0.73 3.69 21.62
N ALA A 327 -1.62 3.18 22.50
CA ALA A 327 -3.06 3.10 22.20
C ALA A 327 -3.66 4.49 22.38
N ARG A 328 -4.22 5.04 21.31
CA ARG A 328 -4.74 6.39 21.31
C ARG A 328 -5.88 6.57 20.33
N CYS A 329 -6.46 7.74 20.34
CA CYS A 329 -7.62 8.08 19.55
C CYS A 329 -7.32 9.33 18.73
N TYR A 330 -7.56 9.29 17.44
CA TYR A 330 -7.42 10.46 16.56
C TYR A 330 -8.78 10.88 16.03
N ASP A 331 -8.95 12.18 15.83
CA ASP A 331 -10.08 12.72 15.10
C ASP A 331 -10.13 12.07 13.71
N ARG A 332 -11.29 11.53 13.30
CA ARG A 332 -11.39 10.79 12.03
C ARG A 332 -11.20 11.69 10.82
N GLN A 333 -11.66 12.94 10.88
CA GLN A 333 -11.45 13.87 9.77
C GLN A 333 -9.93 14.13 9.57
N GLN A 334 -9.22 14.37 10.65
CA GLN A 334 -7.76 14.54 10.59
C GLN A 334 -7.03 13.26 10.12
N UNK A 335 -7.36 12.03 10.46
CA UNK A 335 -6.83 10.90 10.13
C UNK A 335 -7.06 10.61 8.77
N SER A 336 -8.34 11.01 8.27
CA SER A 336 -8.65 10.92 6.84
C SER A 336 -7.72 11.77 6.00
N ALA A 337 -7.50 12.99 6.38
CA ALA A 337 -6.58 13.87 5.67
C ALA A 337 -5.15 13.31 5.67
N ALA A 338 -4.66 12.80 6.79
CA ALA A 338 -3.31 12.25 6.89
C ALA A 338 -3.12 10.98 6.06
N TRP A 339 -4.18 10.20 5.86
CA TRP A 339 -4.13 8.92 5.15
C TRP A 339 -4.63 9.03 3.72
N LEU A 340 -5.86 9.50 3.51
CA LEU A 340 -6.55 9.43 2.20
C LEU A 340 -6.18 10.56 1.25
N ARG A 341 -5.87 11.76 1.76
CA ARG A 341 -5.54 12.90 0.89
C ARG A 341 -4.38 12.56 -0.05
N ARG A 342 -3.39 11.83 0.47
CA ARG A 342 -2.20 11.40 -0.29
C ARG A 342 -2.15 9.89 -0.28
N ARG A 343 -1.92 9.25 -1.35
CA ARG A 343 -1.71 7.80 -1.58
C ARG A 343 -2.79 6.85 -1.04
N GLY A 344 -3.30 7.03 0.19
CA GLY A 344 -4.29 6.14 0.80
C GLY A 344 -3.79 4.71 1.04
N ALA A 345 -2.48 4.52 1.12
CA ALA A 345 -1.89 3.19 1.19
C ALA A 345 -2.08 2.57 2.57
N ALA A 346 -2.37 1.27 2.58
CA ALA A 346 -2.53 0.51 3.82
C ALA A 346 -2.17 -0.95 3.58
N TYR A 347 -1.75 -1.63 4.66
CA TYR A 347 -1.50 -3.07 4.64
C TYR A 347 -2.77 -3.78 5.10
N PHE A 348 -3.33 -4.61 4.22
CA PHE A 348 -4.49 -5.46 4.49
C PHE A 348 -4.01 -6.90 4.60
N PHE A 349 -4.53 -7.62 5.59
CA PHE A 349 -4.14 -9.01 5.87
C PHE A 349 -5.18 -9.97 5.33
N SER A 350 -4.76 -11.19 4.99
CA SER A 350 -5.69 -12.27 4.73
C SER A 350 -6.08 -12.94 6.05
N GLN A 351 -7.18 -13.66 6.03
CA GLN A 351 -7.55 -14.51 7.18
C GLN A 351 -6.47 -15.59 7.34
N ILE A 352 -6.06 -15.79 8.59
CA ILE A 352 -5.22 -16.93 8.93
C ILE A 352 -6.16 -18.15 8.94
N THR A 353 -6.02 -19.03 7.96
CA THR A 353 -6.75 -20.28 7.98
C THR A 353 -6.05 -21.26 8.94
N ALA A 354 -6.84 -21.88 9.80
CA ALA A 354 -6.32 -22.84 10.80
C ALA A 354 -5.70 -24.09 10.15
N ASP A 355 -5.80 -24.21 8.83
CA ASP A 355 -5.35 -25.38 8.05
C ASP A 355 -4.11 -25.01 7.20
N GLY A 356 -3.08 -24.47 7.82
CA GLY A 356 -1.80 -24.21 7.17
C GLY A 356 -0.72 -25.20 7.57
#